data_0b6f64f1c637d2142e67f3a4f8577603
#
_entry.id   0b6f64f1c637d2142e67f3a4f8577603
#
_cell.length_a   1.000
_cell.length_b   1.000
_cell.length_c   1.000
_cell.angle_alpha   90.00
_cell.angle_beta   90.00
_cell.angle_gamma   90.00
#
_symmetry.space_group_name_H-M   'P 1'
#
loop_
_entity.id
_entity.type
_entity.pdbx_description
1 polymer ?
#
loop_
_entity_poly.entity_id
_entity_poly.type
_entity_poly.pdbx_seq_one_letter_code
_entity_poly.pdbx_strand_id
1 'polypeptide(L)'
;MDIRAAEISTILKDQIANFGSEAEVAEVGQVLSVGDGIARVYGLDEVQAGEMVEFPNGVQGMALNLETDNVGIVIFGDDRQIKEGDTVKRTGSIVDVPVGKGLLGRVVDPLGNPIDGKGPIEATERRRVEVKAPGIMPRKGVHEPMQTGLKAIDSLIPVGRGQRELIIGDRQTGKTAIAIDSFINQKSVNDAAGDDDTKKLFCIYVAIGQKRSTVAQIVKTLEDYGAMEYSIVVASTASEPAPMQFLAPYAGCTMGEFFRDNGMHGLIVYDDLSKQAVAYRQMSLLLRRPPGREAYPGDVFYIHSRLLERAAKMNDENGAGSLTALPVIETQGGDVSAYIPTNVISITDGQIFLETELFYRGIRPAVNVGLSVSRVGSAAQIKAMKQVAGRIKLELAQYREMAAFAQFASDLDPATQRLLARGERLTELLKQGQYAPLPVEEQVVSIFAGVRGYLDKVNVSDVTRFEQGLLLEIKANGFELLAKIRDEQELSESTDKELASFVEAYAKKFV
;
A
#
# COMPACT_ATOMS: atom_id res chain seq x y z
N MET A 1 -36.50 11.14 9.12
CA MET A 1 -37.73 10.94 9.90
C MET A 1 -37.48 11.57 11.23
N ASP A 2 -38.28 12.50 11.63
CA ASP A 2 -38.21 13.01 12.99
C ASP A 2 -38.72 11.91 13.92
N ILE A 3 -37.92 11.60 14.95
CA ILE A 3 -38.31 10.64 15.98
C ILE A 3 -39.58 11.18 16.61
N ARG A 4 -40.67 10.42 16.57
CA ARG A 4 -41.93 10.87 17.11
C ARG A 4 -41.81 10.91 18.64
N ALA A 5 -42.20 12.01 19.24
CA ALA A 5 -42.23 12.16 20.70
C ALA A 5 -42.96 11.01 21.41
N ALA A 6 -43.89 10.34 20.74
CA ALA A 6 -44.58 9.15 21.19
C ALA A 6 -43.66 7.91 21.36
N GLU A 7 -42.66 7.74 20.52
CA GLU A 7 -41.72 6.61 20.58
C GLU A 7 -40.75 6.78 21.73
N ILE A 8 -40.24 8.00 21.95
CA ILE A 8 -39.41 8.34 23.12
C ILE A 8 -40.22 8.15 24.41
N SER A 9 -41.52 8.56 24.41
CA SER A 9 -42.38 8.39 25.57
C SER A 9 -42.66 6.92 25.91
N THR A 10 -42.75 6.05 24.93
CA THR A 10 -42.93 4.60 25.15
C THR A 10 -41.65 3.98 25.71
N ILE A 11 -40.50 4.31 25.15
CA ILE A 11 -39.19 3.84 25.64
C ILE A 11 -38.93 4.32 27.07
N LEU A 12 -39.22 5.59 27.36
CA LEU A 12 -39.09 6.12 28.73
C LEU A 12 -40.04 5.43 29.74
N LYS A 13 -41.25 5.09 29.32
CA LYS A 13 -42.19 4.34 30.19
C LYS A 13 -41.69 2.94 30.49
N ASP A 14 -41.13 2.24 29.52
CA ASP A 14 -40.56 0.90 29.71
C ASP A 14 -39.28 0.93 30.57
N GLN A 15 -38.47 1.96 30.42
CA GLN A 15 -37.30 2.18 31.29
C GLN A 15 -37.70 2.50 32.72
N ILE A 16 -38.72 3.35 32.92
CA ILE A 16 -39.23 3.67 34.25
C ILE A 16 -39.88 2.43 34.94
N ALA A 17 -40.53 1.58 34.16
CA ALA A 17 -41.12 0.34 34.68
C ALA A 17 -40.06 -0.69 35.12
N ASN A 18 -38.86 -0.65 34.53
CA ASN A 18 -37.74 -1.53 34.86
C ASN A 18 -36.73 -0.92 35.86
N PHE A 19 -37.01 0.26 36.42
CA PHE A 19 -36.11 1.02 37.31
C PHE A 19 -35.82 0.36 38.66
N GLY A 20 -36.34 -0.84 38.90
CA GLY A 20 -36.10 -1.60 40.14
C GLY A 20 -35.01 -2.70 40.03
N SER A 21 -34.42 -2.91 38.87
CA SER A 21 -33.22 -3.74 38.74
C SER A 21 -32.01 -2.80 38.64
N GLU A 22 -31.16 -2.83 39.65
CA GLU A 22 -29.86 -2.15 39.68
C GLU A 22 -28.91 -2.71 38.57
N ALA A 23 -29.30 -2.63 37.33
CA ALA A 23 -28.40 -2.83 36.20
C ALA A 23 -28.05 -1.44 35.67
N GLU A 24 -26.80 -1.15 35.62
CA GLU A 24 -26.14 0.05 35.12
C GLU A 24 -26.80 0.59 33.84
N VAL A 25 -27.83 1.44 34.00
CA VAL A 25 -28.64 2.02 32.89
C VAL A 25 -27.77 2.82 31.93
N ALA A 26 -26.62 3.31 32.38
CA ALA A 26 -25.64 4.05 31.57
C ALA A 26 -24.87 3.16 30.56
N GLU A 27 -24.88 1.85 30.68
CA GLU A 27 -24.14 0.90 29.84
C GLU A 27 -24.98 0.20 28.76
N VAL A 28 -26.28 0.47 28.74
CA VAL A 28 -27.25 -0.20 27.86
C VAL A 28 -28.07 0.81 27.09
N GLY A 29 -28.20 0.59 25.78
CA GLY A 29 -29.06 1.35 24.89
C GLY A 29 -30.08 0.49 24.17
N GLN A 30 -30.99 1.10 23.45
CA GLN A 30 -32.02 0.44 22.68
C GLN A 30 -32.00 0.91 21.22
N VAL A 31 -32.09 -0.03 20.28
CA VAL A 31 -32.11 0.25 18.84
C VAL A 31 -33.42 0.98 18.48
N LEU A 32 -33.29 2.18 17.94
CA LEU A 32 -34.40 2.97 17.42
C LEU A 32 -34.70 2.64 15.95
N SER A 33 -33.63 2.43 15.17
CA SER A 33 -33.74 2.03 13.75
C SER A 33 -32.46 1.35 13.31
N VAL A 34 -32.55 0.44 12.36
CA VAL A 34 -31.43 -0.29 11.79
C VAL A 34 -31.61 -0.48 10.29
N GLY A 35 -30.55 -0.39 9.52
CA GLY A 35 -30.52 -0.65 8.10
C GLY A 35 -29.23 -0.17 7.43
N ASP A 36 -28.85 -0.83 6.36
CA ASP A 36 -27.68 -0.47 5.53
C ASP A 36 -26.35 -0.43 6.31
N GLY A 37 -26.21 -1.28 7.36
CA GLY A 37 -25.04 -1.34 8.20
C GLY A 37 -24.92 -0.24 9.26
N ILE A 38 -26.01 0.51 9.48
CA ILE A 38 -26.09 1.58 10.50
C ILE A 38 -27.22 1.28 11.46
N ALA A 39 -27.01 1.49 12.77
CA ALA A 39 -28.04 1.53 13.79
C ALA A 39 -28.07 2.90 14.44
N ARG A 40 -29.27 3.37 14.81
CA ARG A 40 -29.46 4.49 15.72
C ARG A 40 -29.96 3.94 17.02
N VAL A 41 -29.28 4.32 18.08
CA VAL A 41 -29.52 3.77 19.43
C VAL A 41 -29.81 4.90 20.40
N TYR A 42 -30.86 4.73 21.17
CA TYR A 42 -31.21 5.62 22.27
C TYR A 42 -30.54 5.12 23.57
N GLY A 43 -30.16 6.02 24.44
CA GLY A 43 -29.32 5.73 25.59
C GLY A 43 -27.84 5.66 25.20
N LEU A 44 -27.03 4.96 25.96
CA LEU A 44 -25.55 4.97 25.81
C LEU A 44 -24.97 6.37 26.06
N ASP A 45 -25.44 7.07 27.09
CA ASP A 45 -25.13 8.49 27.34
C ASP A 45 -23.63 8.75 27.57
N GLU A 46 -22.90 7.74 28.04
CA GLU A 46 -21.48 7.84 28.31
C GLU A 46 -20.58 7.18 27.24
N VAL A 47 -21.16 6.73 26.11
CA VAL A 47 -20.40 6.12 25.05
C VAL A 47 -19.45 7.12 24.40
N GLN A 48 -18.25 6.69 24.04
CA GLN A 48 -17.26 7.50 23.36
C GLN A 48 -17.27 7.24 21.85
N ALA A 49 -16.91 8.23 21.05
CA ALA A 49 -16.69 8.02 19.62
C ALA A 49 -15.55 7.01 19.42
N GLY A 50 -15.76 6.01 18.55
CA GLY A 50 -14.83 4.91 18.35
C GLY A 50 -14.95 3.76 19.35
N GLU A 51 -15.85 3.86 20.34
CA GLU A 51 -16.11 2.78 21.30
C GLU A 51 -16.91 1.65 20.65
N MET A 52 -16.51 0.42 20.96
CA MET A 52 -17.21 -0.78 20.52
C MET A 52 -18.48 -0.99 21.35
N VAL A 53 -19.52 -1.44 20.68
CA VAL A 53 -20.77 -1.88 21.27
C VAL A 53 -21.12 -3.28 20.79
N GLU A 54 -21.88 -3.99 21.59
CA GLU A 54 -22.35 -5.34 21.29
C GLU A 54 -23.88 -5.36 21.15
N PHE A 55 -24.34 -5.85 20.01
CA PHE A 55 -25.73 -6.15 19.71
C PHE A 55 -26.05 -7.60 20.11
N PRO A 56 -27.34 -8.00 20.12
CA PRO A 56 -27.73 -9.39 20.26
C PRO A 56 -27.00 -10.31 19.28
N ASN A 57 -26.82 -11.56 19.66
CA ASN A 57 -26.12 -12.59 18.87
C ASN A 57 -24.62 -12.32 18.63
N GLY A 58 -24.00 -11.42 19.43
CA GLY A 58 -22.59 -11.13 19.36
C GLY A 58 -22.18 -10.27 18.16
N VAL A 59 -23.13 -9.64 17.47
CA VAL A 59 -22.83 -8.68 16.42
C VAL A 59 -22.20 -7.43 17.03
N GLN A 60 -21.08 -7.01 16.51
CA GLN A 60 -20.33 -5.85 17.01
C GLN A 60 -20.63 -4.60 16.18
N GLY A 61 -20.52 -3.45 16.82
CA GLY A 61 -20.60 -2.14 16.16
C GLY A 61 -19.66 -1.14 16.81
N MET A 62 -19.56 0.03 16.19
CA MET A 62 -18.75 1.14 16.70
C MET A 62 -19.57 2.42 16.70
N ALA A 63 -19.55 3.14 17.81
CA ALA A 63 -20.17 4.46 17.93
C ALA A 63 -19.39 5.47 17.09
N LEU A 64 -20.08 6.14 16.15
CA LEU A 64 -19.44 7.08 15.21
C LEU A 64 -20.03 8.49 15.31
N ASN A 65 -21.35 8.63 15.46
CA ASN A 65 -22.02 9.90 15.69
C ASN A 65 -22.63 9.93 17.08
N LEU A 66 -22.27 10.94 17.85
CA LEU A 66 -22.86 11.22 19.15
C LEU A 66 -23.80 12.41 19.00
N GLU A 67 -25.11 12.17 19.00
CA GLU A 67 -26.15 13.18 18.93
C GLU A 67 -26.81 13.35 20.30
N THR A 68 -27.55 14.42 20.50
CA THR A 68 -28.15 14.74 21.81
C THR A 68 -29.14 13.68 22.31
N ASP A 69 -29.82 13.02 21.39
CA ASP A 69 -30.94 12.10 21.67
C ASP A 69 -30.71 10.69 21.12
N ASN A 70 -29.62 10.46 20.40
CA ASN A 70 -29.28 9.14 19.87
C ASN A 70 -27.78 9.02 19.54
N VAL A 71 -27.32 7.80 19.39
CA VAL A 71 -25.98 7.45 18.95
C VAL A 71 -26.08 6.75 17.61
N GLY A 72 -25.36 7.25 16.61
CA GLY A 72 -25.18 6.60 15.31
C GLY A 72 -24.06 5.56 15.37
N ILE A 73 -24.41 4.30 15.19
CA ILE A 73 -23.51 3.18 15.29
C ILE A 73 -23.34 2.52 13.93
N VAL A 74 -22.10 2.25 13.54
CA VAL A 74 -21.77 1.44 12.38
C VAL A 74 -21.64 -0.02 12.78
N ILE A 75 -22.22 -0.93 12.00
CA ILE A 75 -22.33 -2.35 12.33
C ILE A 75 -21.23 -3.13 11.59
N PHE A 76 -20.47 -3.93 12.33
CA PHE A 76 -19.43 -4.82 11.81
C PHE A 76 -19.98 -6.25 11.62
N GLY A 77 -20.92 -6.43 10.71
CA GLY A 77 -21.52 -7.72 10.46
C GLY A 77 -22.85 -7.64 9.72
N ASP A 78 -23.66 -8.69 9.84
CA ASP A 78 -24.98 -8.76 9.21
C ASP A 78 -26.02 -8.02 10.07
N ASP A 79 -26.47 -6.86 9.61
CA ASP A 79 -27.45 -6.02 10.25
C ASP A 79 -28.87 -6.64 10.28
N ARG A 80 -29.13 -7.66 9.44
CA ARG A 80 -30.43 -8.38 9.40
C ARG A 80 -30.74 -9.13 10.71
N GLN A 81 -29.72 -9.36 11.52
CA GLN A 81 -29.87 -10.01 12.81
C GLN A 81 -30.31 -9.04 13.93
N ILE A 82 -30.32 -7.75 13.65
CA ILE A 82 -30.65 -6.68 14.60
C ILE A 82 -32.04 -6.14 14.27
N LYS A 83 -32.85 -5.88 15.30
CA LYS A 83 -34.21 -5.35 15.18
C LYS A 83 -34.38 -4.09 16.01
N GLU A 84 -35.36 -3.29 15.65
CA GLU A 84 -35.82 -2.18 16.47
C GLU A 84 -36.28 -2.71 17.85
N GLY A 85 -35.86 -2.02 18.89
CA GLY A 85 -36.11 -2.42 20.28
C GLY A 85 -35.04 -3.36 20.87
N ASP A 86 -34.09 -3.87 20.08
CA ASP A 86 -33.02 -4.70 20.60
C ASP A 86 -32.09 -3.91 21.55
N THR A 87 -31.59 -4.61 22.57
CA THR A 87 -30.68 -4.04 23.55
C THR A 87 -29.26 -4.01 23.03
N VAL A 88 -28.59 -2.87 23.15
CA VAL A 88 -27.18 -2.68 22.80
C VAL A 88 -26.38 -2.42 24.07
N LYS A 89 -25.25 -3.09 24.21
CA LYS A 89 -24.35 -2.96 25.38
C LYS A 89 -23.07 -2.25 25.00
N ARG A 90 -22.63 -1.34 25.84
CA ARG A 90 -21.27 -0.79 25.76
C ARG A 90 -20.26 -1.87 26.13
N THR A 91 -19.11 -1.83 25.47
CA THR A 91 -17.97 -2.70 25.83
C THR A 91 -16.95 -1.96 26.69
N GLY A 92 -17.01 -0.63 26.77
CA GLY A 92 -15.99 0.21 27.42
C GLY A 92 -14.64 0.21 26.68
N SER A 93 -14.55 -0.44 25.53
CA SER A 93 -13.31 -0.61 24.76
C SER A 93 -13.37 0.13 23.44
N ILE A 94 -12.35 0.91 23.14
CA ILE A 94 -12.16 1.48 21.80
C ILE A 94 -11.73 0.34 20.87
N VAL A 95 -12.15 0.42 19.60
CA VAL A 95 -11.77 -0.56 18.54
C VAL A 95 -10.28 -0.89 18.60
N ASP A 96 -9.96 -2.15 18.77
CA ASP A 96 -8.62 -2.70 18.78
C ASP A 96 -8.50 -3.96 17.91
N VAL A 97 -7.27 -4.32 17.57
CA VAL A 97 -6.97 -5.51 16.78
C VAL A 97 -5.78 -6.26 17.38
N PRO A 98 -5.70 -7.58 17.16
CA PRO A 98 -4.50 -8.35 17.52
C PRO A 98 -3.32 -7.87 16.68
N VAL A 99 -2.14 -7.86 17.28
CA VAL A 99 -0.87 -7.51 16.63
C VAL A 99 0.21 -8.52 17.01
N GLY A 100 1.26 -8.57 16.22
CA GLY A 100 2.41 -9.42 16.51
C GLY A 100 2.74 -10.41 15.39
N LYS A 101 3.81 -11.17 15.60
CA LYS A 101 4.31 -12.14 14.62
C LYS A 101 3.37 -13.34 14.41
N GLY A 102 2.48 -13.63 15.37
CA GLY A 102 1.46 -14.68 15.22
C GLY A 102 0.47 -14.44 14.07
N LEU A 103 0.42 -13.22 13.53
CA LEU A 103 -0.37 -12.88 12.34
C LEU A 103 0.32 -13.19 11.01
N LEU A 104 1.63 -13.46 11.02
CA LEU A 104 2.38 -13.78 9.80
C LEU A 104 1.86 -15.08 9.19
N GLY A 105 1.69 -15.09 7.88
CA GLY A 105 1.12 -16.22 7.16
C GLY A 105 -0.41 -16.33 7.23
N ARG A 106 -1.09 -15.35 7.86
CA ARG A 106 -2.53 -15.40 8.09
C ARG A 106 -3.31 -14.40 7.24
N VAL A 107 -4.56 -14.75 6.98
CA VAL A 107 -5.54 -13.87 6.35
C VAL A 107 -6.61 -13.57 7.38
N VAL A 108 -6.82 -12.28 7.65
CA VAL A 108 -7.73 -11.80 8.69
C VAL A 108 -8.74 -10.79 8.16
N ASP A 109 -9.85 -10.65 8.86
CA ASP A 109 -10.79 -9.56 8.65
C ASP A 109 -10.30 -8.25 9.33
N PRO A 110 -10.96 -7.10 9.14
CA PRO A 110 -10.57 -5.83 9.76
C PRO A 110 -10.64 -5.79 11.29
N LEU A 111 -11.29 -6.76 11.93
CA LEU A 111 -11.31 -6.91 13.40
C LEU A 111 -10.19 -7.85 13.89
N GLY A 112 -9.41 -8.43 12.96
CA GLY A 112 -8.32 -9.35 13.24
C GLY A 112 -8.76 -10.80 13.42
N ASN A 113 -10.00 -11.14 13.07
CA ASN A 113 -10.46 -12.53 13.10
C ASN A 113 -9.90 -13.29 11.90
N PRO A 114 -9.41 -14.54 12.08
CA PRO A 114 -8.90 -15.34 10.96
C PRO A 114 -10.03 -15.77 10.03
N ILE A 115 -9.80 -15.61 8.73
CA ILE A 115 -10.74 -16.01 7.66
C ILE A 115 -10.12 -17.04 6.68
N ASP A 116 -8.93 -17.54 7.02
CA ASP A 116 -8.13 -18.47 6.22
C ASP A 116 -8.37 -19.95 6.53
N GLY A 117 -9.21 -20.25 7.53
CA GLY A 117 -9.49 -21.64 7.96
C GLY A 117 -8.34 -22.31 8.71
N LYS A 118 -7.26 -21.59 9.04
CA LYS A 118 -6.07 -22.14 9.73
C LYS A 118 -6.20 -22.15 11.27
N GLY A 119 -7.41 -21.93 11.81
CA GLY A 119 -7.66 -21.90 13.25
C GLY A 119 -7.38 -20.54 13.91
N PRO A 120 -7.46 -20.46 15.26
CA PRO A 120 -7.27 -19.21 15.99
C PRO A 120 -5.84 -18.67 15.85
N ILE A 121 -5.70 -17.36 16.04
CA ILE A 121 -4.41 -16.68 15.96
C ILE A 121 -3.83 -16.60 17.38
N GLU A 122 -2.59 -17.01 17.53
CA GLU A 122 -1.83 -16.84 18.77
C GLU A 122 -1.25 -15.41 18.84
N ALA A 123 -2.11 -14.43 19.14
CA ALA A 123 -1.70 -13.05 19.37
C ALA A 123 -1.77 -12.75 20.87
N THR A 124 -0.66 -12.29 21.41
CA THR A 124 -0.54 -11.97 22.84
C THR A 124 -0.85 -10.51 23.15
N GLU A 125 -0.85 -9.64 22.13
CA GLU A 125 -1.02 -8.19 22.25
C GLU A 125 -2.17 -7.73 21.37
N ARG A 126 -2.95 -6.77 21.86
CA ARG A 126 -3.96 -6.04 21.10
C ARG A 126 -3.64 -4.55 21.17
N ARG A 127 -3.83 -3.84 20.07
CA ARG A 127 -3.60 -2.40 19.98
C ARG A 127 -4.80 -1.68 19.40
N ARG A 128 -5.05 -0.48 19.89
CA ARG A 128 -6.10 0.40 19.36
C ARG A 128 -5.86 0.70 17.88
N VAL A 129 -6.94 0.68 17.11
CA VAL A 129 -6.91 0.94 15.68
C VAL A 129 -6.76 2.44 15.40
N GLU A 130 -7.44 3.28 16.15
CA GLU A 130 -7.34 4.72 16.04
C GLU A 130 -6.31 5.28 17.02
N VAL A 131 -5.12 5.55 16.51
CA VAL A 131 -4.03 6.18 17.25
C VAL A 131 -3.45 7.36 16.46
N LYS A 132 -2.87 8.31 17.17
CA LYS A 132 -2.14 9.43 16.54
C LYS A 132 -0.86 8.95 15.87
N ALA A 133 -0.56 9.54 14.73
CA ALA A 133 0.73 9.34 14.06
C ALA A 133 1.89 9.77 14.99
N PRO A 134 3.10 9.18 14.83
CA PRO A 134 4.29 9.63 15.54
C PRO A 134 4.52 11.13 15.35
N GLY A 135 4.88 11.82 16.43
CA GLY A 135 5.23 13.25 16.39
C GLY A 135 6.50 13.54 15.58
N ILE A 136 6.90 14.79 15.49
CA ILE A 136 8.08 15.22 14.72
C ILE A 136 9.36 14.66 15.34
N MET A 137 9.51 14.74 16.65
CA MET A 137 10.74 14.38 17.35
C MET A 137 11.13 12.91 17.25
N PRO A 138 10.18 11.93 17.31
CA PRO A 138 10.51 10.53 17.13
C PRO A 138 10.89 10.11 15.70
N ARG A 139 10.70 10.99 14.70
CA ARG A 139 10.97 10.68 13.29
C ARG A 139 12.43 10.95 12.91
N LYS A 140 12.90 10.19 11.94
CA LYS A 140 14.18 10.40 11.23
C LYS A 140 13.91 10.53 9.74
N GLY A 141 14.73 11.30 9.03
CA GLY A 141 14.64 11.39 7.57
C GLY A 141 14.82 10.03 6.90
N VAL A 142 14.04 9.78 5.85
CA VAL A 142 14.14 8.54 5.06
C VAL A 142 15.47 8.50 4.33
N HIS A 143 16.26 7.44 4.53
CA HIS A 143 17.61 7.29 3.96
C HIS A 143 17.98 5.83 3.64
N GLU A 144 17.14 4.87 3.99
CA GLU A 144 17.36 3.46 3.69
C GLU A 144 16.47 3.04 2.53
N PRO A 145 16.98 2.30 1.52
CA PRO A 145 16.18 1.85 0.40
C PRO A 145 15.15 0.79 0.82
N MET A 146 13.95 0.90 0.27
CA MET A 146 12.97 -0.18 0.20
C MET A 146 12.88 -0.61 -1.26
N GLN A 147 13.57 -1.67 -1.61
CA GLN A 147 13.69 -2.12 -2.99
C GLN A 147 12.46 -2.90 -3.42
N THR A 148 11.85 -2.49 -4.52
CA THR A 148 10.67 -3.15 -5.08
C THR A 148 11.02 -4.35 -5.96
N GLY A 149 12.27 -4.43 -6.42
CA GLY A 149 12.70 -5.42 -7.39
C GLY A 149 12.34 -5.07 -8.84
N LEU A 150 11.72 -3.92 -9.05
CA LEU A 150 11.31 -3.42 -10.37
C LEU A 150 12.29 -2.35 -10.85
N LYS A 151 12.99 -2.62 -11.95
CA LYS A 151 14.02 -1.72 -12.52
C LYS A 151 13.50 -0.30 -12.72
N ALA A 152 12.31 -0.17 -13.29
CA ALA A 152 11.71 1.13 -13.58
C ALA A 152 11.44 1.96 -12.32
N ILE A 153 11.11 1.30 -11.19
CA ILE A 153 10.82 1.98 -9.93
C ILE A 153 12.13 2.25 -9.18
N ASP A 154 12.91 1.23 -8.91
CA ASP A 154 14.12 1.34 -8.10
C ASP A 154 15.18 2.29 -8.71
N SER A 155 15.19 2.43 -10.04
CA SER A 155 16.10 3.34 -10.73
C SER A 155 15.58 4.78 -10.89
N LEU A 156 14.27 4.96 -11.13
CA LEU A 156 13.70 6.26 -11.53
C LEU A 156 12.87 6.92 -10.43
N ILE A 157 12.23 6.12 -9.57
CA ILE A 157 11.29 6.56 -8.55
C ILE A 157 11.55 5.76 -7.27
N PRO A 158 12.77 5.84 -6.71
CA PRO A 158 13.16 5.00 -5.59
C PRO A 158 12.31 5.27 -4.36
N VAL A 159 11.95 4.20 -3.65
CA VAL A 159 11.18 4.23 -2.42
C VAL A 159 12.09 3.91 -1.23
N GLY A 160 11.98 4.68 -0.17
CA GLY A 160 12.75 4.47 1.05
C GLY A 160 11.90 3.89 2.19
N ARG A 161 12.56 3.25 3.15
CA ARG A 161 11.92 2.71 4.35
C ARG A 161 11.34 3.83 5.21
N GLY A 162 10.02 3.83 5.37
CA GLY A 162 9.27 4.87 6.06
C GLY A 162 8.65 5.94 5.15
N GLN A 163 8.83 5.83 3.83
CA GLN A 163 8.23 6.69 2.83
C GLN A 163 6.78 6.28 2.54
N ARG A 164 5.99 7.24 2.08
CA ARG A 164 4.64 7.05 1.53
C ARG A 164 4.69 7.31 0.04
N GLU A 165 4.63 6.27 -0.76
CA GLU A 165 4.68 6.40 -2.22
C GLU A 165 3.37 5.91 -2.83
N LEU A 166 2.64 6.80 -3.51
CA LEU A 166 1.35 6.50 -4.11
C LEU A 166 1.50 5.70 -5.41
N ILE A 167 0.73 4.64 -5.55
CA ILE A 167 0.56 3.94 -6.83
C ILE A 167 -0.80 4.37 -7.42
N ILE A 168 -0.79 5.07 -8.53
CA ILE A 168 -1.99 5.67 -9.12
C ILE A 168 -2.14 5.34 -10.60
N GLY A 169 -3.35 5.06 -11.04
CA GLY A 169 -3.66 4.78 -12.44
C GLY A 169 -5.05 4.15 -12.62
N ASP A 170 -5.47 3.97 -13.85
CA ASP A 170 -6.75 3.38 -14.20
C ASP A 170 -6.84 1.89 -13.83
N ARG A 171 -8.02 1.31 -13.98
CA ARG A 171 -8.21 -0.14 -13.79
C ARG A 171 -7.29 -0.95 -14.68
N GLN A 172 -6.79 -2.06 -14.15
CA GLN A 172 -5.97 -3.02 -14.91
C GLN A 172 -4.66 -2.48 -15.49
N THR A 173 -4.13 -1.39 -14.95
CA THR A 173 -2.82 -0.84 -15.36
C THR A 173 -1.61 -1.47 -14.66
N GLY A 174 -1.85 -2.43 -13.76
CA GLY A 174 -0.78 -3.16 -13.07
C GLY A 174 -0.46 -2.64 -11.65
N LYS A 175 -1.34 -1.85 -11.03
CA LYS A 175 -1.14 -1.33 -9.65
C LYS A 175 -0.87 -2.44 -8.63
N THR A 176 -1.77 -3.42 -8.58
CA THR A 176 -1.64 -4.59 -7.70
C THR A 176 -0.40 -5.43 -8.02
N ALA A 177 -0.02 -5.54 -9.31
CA ALA A 177 1.17 -6.27 -9.71
C ALA A 177 2.44 -5.66 -9.10
N ILE A 178 2.60 -4.34 -9.14
CA ILE A 178 3.72 -3.64 -8.50
C ILE A 178 3.78 -3.93 -7.00
N ALA A 179 2.63 -3.91 -6.33
CA ALA A 179 2.54 -4.21 -4.90
C ALA A 179 2.99 -5.65 -4.59
N ILE A 180 2.51 -6.63 -5.35
CA ILE A 180 2.85 -8.04 -5.16
C ILE A 180 4.32 -8.31 -5.49
N ASP A 181 4.85 -7.73 -6.58
CA ASP A 181 6.26 -7.84 -6.92
C ASP A 181 7.16 -7.27 -5.82
N SER A 182 6.75 -6.14 -5.22
CA SER A 182 7.46 -5.56 -4.07
C SER A 182 7.49 -6.50 -2.86
N PHE A 183 6.42 -7.26 -2.61
CA PHE A 183 6.38 -8.27 -1.55
C PHE A 183 7.28 -9.47 -1.87
N ILE A 184 7.18 -10.00 -3.07
CA ILE A 184 7.99 -11.15 -3.51
C ILE A 184 9.48 -10.82 -3.44
N ASN A 185 9.88 -9.60 -3.79
CA ASN A 185 11.28 -9.17 -3.75
C ASN A 185 11.87 -9.19 -2.33
N GLN A 186 11.07 -9.04 -1.28
CA GLN A 186 11.55 -9.06 0.09
C GLN A 186 12.04 -10.43 0.56
N LYS A 187 11.70 -11.51 -0.15
CA LYS A 187 12.14 -12.84 0.22
C LYS A 187 13.68 -12.93 0.30
N SER A 188 14.37 -12.46 -0.72
CA SER A 188 15.84 -12.49 -0.75
C SER A 188 16.46 -11.62 0.37
N VAL A 189 15.86 -10.49 0.69
CA VAL A 189 16.29 -9.61 1.77
C VAL A 189 16.09 -10.28 3.13
N ASN A 190 14.92 -10.89 3.33
CA ASN A 190 14.58 -11.57 4.59
C ASN A 190 15.39 -12.85 4.79
N ASP A 191 15.62 -13.62 3.74
CA ASP A 191 16.47 -14.82 3.79
C ASP A 191 17.93 -14.44 4.14
N ALA A 192 18.46 -13.35 3.57
CA ALA A 192 19.79 -12.86 3.87
C ALA A 192 19.92 -12.30 5.31
N ALA A 193 18.83 -11.79 5.88
CA ALA A 193 18.81 -11.31 7.27
C ALA A 193 18.88 -12.46 8.32
N GLY A 194 18.55 -13.69 7.93
CA GLY A 194 18.55 -14.85 8.84
C GLY A 194 17.63 -14.64 10.03
N ASP A 195 18.17 -14.71 11.25
CA ASP A 195 17.40 -14.52 12.49
C ASP A 195 17.32 -13.05 12.96
N ASP A 196 17.96 -12.13 12.23
CA ASP A 196 17.96 -10.70 12.58
C ASP A 196 16.72 -9.99 12.06
N ASP A 197 15.66 -9.99 12.85
CA ASP A 197 14.39 -9.37 12.49
C ASP A 197 14.47 -7.85 12.30
N THR A 198 15.51 -7.19 12.81
CA THR A 198 15.71 -5.74 12.62
C THR A 198 16.13 -5.37 11.20
N LYS A 199 16.52 -6.36 10.39
CA LYS A 199 16.89 -6.19 8.98
C LYS A 199 15.80 -6.64 8.03
N LYS A 200 14.86 -7.48 8.52
CA LYS A 200 13.74 -7.99 7.73
C LYS A 200 12.73 -6.91 7.40
N LEU A 201 11.99 -7.13 6.32
CA LEU A 201 10.83 -6.34 5.96
C LEU A 201 9.58 -7.21 6.01
N PHE A 202 8.67 -6.91 6.94
CA PHE A 202 7.40 -7.59 7.09
C PHE A 202 6.34 -6.88 6.26
N CYS A 203 5.51 -7.63 5.57
CA CYS A 203 4.58 -7.10 4.60
C CYS A 203 3.12 -7.19 5.08
N ILE A 204 2.33 -6.16 4.85
CA ILE A 204 0.91 -6.12 5.18
C ILE A 204 0.13 -5.73 3.92
N TYR A 205 -0.66 -6.65 3.39
CA TYR A 205 -1.53 -6.37 2.25
C TYR A 205 -2.95 -6.14 2.72
N VAL A 206 -3.48 -4.95 2.49
CA VAL A 206 -4.85 -4.60 2.84
C VAL A 206 -5.71 -4.57 1.59
N ALA A 207 -6.56 -5.58 1.44
CA ALA A 207 -7.54 -5.68 0.36
C ALA A 207 -8.83 -4.98 0.76
N ILE A 208 -9.19 -3.91 0.04
CA ILE A 208 -10.35 -3.07 0.34
C ILE A 208 -11.36 -3.14 -0.80
N GLY A 209 -12.54 -3.70 -0.52
CA GLY A 209 -13.62 -3.79 -1.50
C GLY A 209 -13.29 -4.59 -2.75
N GLN A 210 -12.34 -5.52 -2.68
CA GLN A 210 -11.97 -6.41 -3.78
C GLN A 210 -12.89 -7.65 -3.83
N LYS A 211 -12.94 -8.30 -4.98
CA LYS A 211 -13.64 -9.59 -5.13
C LYS A 211 -12.92 -10.66 -4.33
N ARG A 212 -13.66 -11.56 -3.68
CA ARG A 212 -13.10 -12.70 -2.94
C ARG A 212 -12.14 -13.55 -3.78
N SER A 213 -12.48 -13.78 -5.05
CA SER A 213 -11.61 -14.52 -5.98
C SER A 213 -10.27 -13.82 -6.23
N THR A 214 -10.26 -12.49 -6.30
CA THR A 214 -9.02 -11.70 -6.45
C THR A 214 -8.14 -11.82 -5.22
N VAL A 215 -8.73 -11.69 -4.03
CA VAL A 215 -8.00 -11.85 -2.77
C VAL A 215 -7.41 -13.26 -2.64
N ALA A 216 -8.21 -14.29 -2.95
CA ALA A 216 -7.75 -15.68 -2.94
C ALA A 216 -6.58 -15.92 -3.90
N GLN A 217 -6.62 -15.31 -5.09
CA GLN A 217 -5.53 -15.39 -6.06
C GLN A 217 -4.26 -14.69 -5.58
N ILE A 218 -4.39 -13.53 -4.92
CA ILE A 218 -3.25 -12.81 -4.33
C ILE A 218 -2.60 -13.64 -3.23
N VAL A 219 -3.40 -14.19 -2.30
CA VAL A 219 -2.90 -15.05 -1.22
C VAL A 219 -2.16 -16.25 -1.80
N LYS A 220 -2.75 -16.92 -2.78
CA LYS A 220 -2.11 -18.06 -3.45
C LYS A 220 -0.79 -17.65 -4.13
N THR A 221 -0.75 -16.50 -4.81
CA THR A 221 0.48 -16.01 -5.42
C THR A 221 1.56 -15.76 -4.37
N LEU A 222 1.22 -15.14 -3.24
CA LEU A 222 2.17 -14.91 -2.15
C LEU A 222 2.66 -16.24 -1.54
N GLU A 223 1.79 -17.26 -1.42
CA GLU A 223 2.17 -18.59 -0.98
C GLU A 223 3.11 -19.28 -1.97
N ASP A 224 2.78 -19.27 -3.27
CA ASP A 224 3.56 -19.91 -4.33
C ASP A 224 4.99 -19.35 -4.43
N TYR A 225 5.19 -18.07 -4.12
CA TYR A 225 6.51 -17.40 -4.08
C TYR A 225 7.15 -17.36 -2.69
N GLY A 226 6.54 -17.98 -1.68
CA GLY A 226 7.05 -18.01 -0.31
C GLY A 226 7.00 -16.66 0.42
N ALA A 227 6.28 -15.68 -0.13
CA ALA A 227 6.14 -14.35 0.47
C ALA A 227 5.12 -14.31 1.60
N MET A 228 4.25 -15.30 1.71
CA MET A 228 3.24 -15.36 2.76
C MET A 228 3.87 -15.57 4.15
N GLU A 229 5.04 -16.18 4.24
CA GLU A 229 5.74 -16.45 5.51
C GLU A 229 6.04 -15.18 6.32
N TYR A 230 6.26 -14.06 5.64
CA TYR A 230 6.52 -12.75 6.27
C TYR A 230 5.43 -11.71 5.98
N SER A 231 4.25 -12.18 5.55
CA SER A 231 3.15 -11.30 5.16
C SER A 231 1.90 -11.54 6.01
N ILE A 232 1.12 -10.47 6.18
CA ILE A 232 -0.23 -10.46 6.76
C ILE A 232 -1.18 -9.95 5.68
N VAL A 233 -2.31 -10.63 5.48
CA VAL A 233 -3.36 -10.15 4.58
C VAL A 233 -4.57 -9.75 5.41
N VAL A 234 -4.97 -8.48 5.31
CA VAL A 234 -6.20 -7.95 5.92
C VAL A 234 -7.21 -7.75 4.80
N ALA A 235 -8.30 -8.49 4.82
CA ALA A 235 -9.27 -8.48 3.74
C ALA A 235 -10.65 -8.02 4.19
N SER A 236 -11.16 -6.97 3.52
CA SER A 236 -12.57 -6.61 3.52
C SER A 236 -13.06 -6.60 2.08
N THR A 237 -13.82 -7.63 1.72
CA THR A 237 -14.25 -7.85 0.34
C THR A 237 -15.43 -6.97 -0.07
N ALA A 238 -15.73 -6.91 -1.36
CA ALA A 238 -16.84 -6.11 -1.89
C ALA A 238 -18.24 -6.56 -1.41
N SER A 239 -18.34 -7.77 -0.85
CA SER A 239 -19.58 -8.29 -0.27
C SER A 239 -19.76 -7.95 1.20
N GLU A 240 -18.77 -7.34 1.83
CA GLU A 240 -18.82 -6.93 3.22
C GLU A 240 -19.36 -5.49 3.35
N PRO A 241 -20.00 -5.16 4.50
CA PRO A 241 -20.57 -3.84 4.71
C PRO A 241 -19.50 -2.74 4.70
N ALA A 242 -19.92 -1.52 4.34
CA ALA A 242 -19.04 -0.36 4.23
C ALA A 242 -18.18 -0.09 5.49
N PRO A 243 -18.69 -0.26 6.73
CA PRO A 243 -17.87 -0.10 7.93
C PRO A 243 -16.61 -0.98 7.97
N MET A 244 -16.71 -2.21 7.49
CA MET A 244 -15.56 -3.13 7.43
C MET A 244 -14.52 -2.64 6.41
N GLN A 245 -14.97 -2.17 5.24
CA GLN A 245 -14.07 -1.60 4.22
C GLN A 245 -13.39 -0.31 4.72
N PHE A 246 -14.09 0.49 5.50
CA PHE A 246 -13.55 1.69 6.13
C PHE A 246 -12.48 1.36 7.17
N LEU A 247 -12.71 0.36 8.02
CA LEU A 247 -11.82 -0.02 9.12
C LEU A 247 -10.54 -0.72 8.63
N ALA A 248 -10.61 -1.49 7.55
CA ALA A 248 -9.53 -2.36 7.08
C ALA A 248 -8.15 -1.67 6.97
N PRO A 249 -8.00 -0.49 6.35
CA PRO A 249 -6.69 0.17 6.27
C PRO A 249 -6.14 0.57 7.64
N TYR A 250 -6.98 0.99 8.56
CA TYR A 250 -6.55 1.35 9.91
C TYR A 250 -6.11 0.12 10.71
N ALA A 251 -6.83 -0.99 10.59
CA ALA A 251 -6.48 -2.27 11.21
C ALA A 251 -5.12 -2.76 10.70
N GLY A 252 -4.94 -2.80 9.37
CA GLY A 252 -3.66 -3.17 8.75
C GLY A 252 -2.52 -2.26 9.17
N CYS A 253 -2.77 -0.95 9.27
CA CYS A 253 -1.79 0.03 9.74
C CYS A 253 -1.33 -0.27 11.16
N THR A 254 -2.26 -0.58 12.07
CA THR A 254 -1.95 -0.94 13.46
C THR A 254 -1.10 -2.22 13.52
N MET A 255 -1.39 -3.21 12.68
CA MET A 255 -0.56 -4.42 12.58
C MET A 255 0.85 -4.10 12.06
N GLY A 256 0.98 -3.19 11.10
CA GLY A 256 2.27 -2.73 10.58
C GLY A 256 3.07 -1.90 11.58
N GLU A 257 2.40 -1.08 12.38
CA GLU A 257 3.03 -0.28 13.44
C GLU A 257 3.67 -1.12 14.53
N PHE A 258 3.16 -2.33 14.79
CA PHE A 258 3.80 -3.26 15.71
C PHE A 258 5.26 -3.51 15.32
N PHE A 259 5.54 -3.76 14.04
CA PHE A 259 6.90 -3.97 13.56
C PHE A 259 7.75 -2.70 13.67
N ARG A 260 7.22 -1.55 13.23
CA ARG A 260 7.88 -0.25 13.33
C ARG A 260 8.30 0.08 14.76
N ASP A 261 7.37 -0.08 15.70
CA ASP A 261 7.56 0.34 17.09
C ASP A 261 8.47 -0.61 17.88
N ASN A 262 8.70 -1.82 17.36
CA ASN A 262 9.64 -2.81 17.92
C ASN A 262 11.00 -2.86 17.18
N GLY A 263 11.38 -1.78 16.49
CA GLY A 263 12.68 -1.68 15.81
C GLY A 263 12.81 -2.51 14.54
N MET A 264 11.69 -3.01 14.02
CA MET A 264 11.61 -3.77 12.76
C MET A 264 11.10 -2.90 11.62
N HIS A 265 10.99 -3.47 10.43
CA HIS A 265 10.49 -2.74 9.27
C HIS A 265 9.22 -3.38 8.71
N GLY A 266 8.23 -2.54 8.42
CA GLY A 266 6.99 -2.93 7.77
C GLY A 266 6.82 -2.26 6.41
N LEU A 267 6.21 -2.99 5.48
CA LEU A 267 5.70 -2.49 4.20
C LEU A 267 4.22 -2.75 4.14
N ILE A 268 3.41 -1.69 4.05
CA ILE A 268 1.97 -1.82 3.94
C ILE A 268 1.46 -1.32 2.59
N VAL A 269 0.60 -2.10 1.97
CA VAL A 269 -0.13 -1.76 0.74
C VAL A 269 -1.60 -1.62 1.06
N TYR A 270 -2.20 -0.50 0.65
CA TYR A 270 -3.64 -0.28 0.74
C TYR A 270 -4.27 -0.36 -0.64
N ASP A 271 -4.87 -1.48 -0.99
CA ASP A 271 -5.42 -1.72 -2.33
C ASP A 271 -6.96 -1.86 -2.30
N ASP A 272 -7.76 -0.78 -2.46
CA ASP A 272 -7.33 0.59 -2.73
C ASP A 272 -8.06 1.60 -1.80
N LEU A 273 -7.44 2.75 -1.58
CA LEU A 273 -8.02 3.83 -0.76
C LEU A 273 -9.19 4.54 -1.44
N SER A 274 -9.36 4.43 -2.76
CA SER A 274 -10.53 4.97 -3.47
C SER A 274 -11.80 4.28 -2.97
N LYS A 275 -11.76 2.97 -2.77
CA LYS A 275 -12.88 2.20 -2.22
C LYS A 275 -13.14 2.50 -0.75
N GLN A 276 -12.08 2.70 0.04
CA GLN A 276 -12.25 3.19 1.42
C GLN A 276 -13.00 4.52 1.45
N ALA A 277 -12.63 5.47 0.59
CA ALA A 277 -13.30 6.76 0.51
C ALA A 277 -14.78 6.62 0.13
N VAL A 278 -15.10 5.73 -0.82
CA VAL A 278 -16.49 5.42 -1.20
C VAL A 278 -17.27 4.81 -0.04
N ALA A 279 -16.69 3.87 0.69
CA ALA A 279 -17.29 3.27 1.88
C ALA A 279 -17.57 4.33 2.96
N TYR A 280 -16.61 5.22 3.20
CA TYR A 280 -16.78 6.32 4.14
C TYR A 280 -17.86 7.32 3.71
N ARG A 281 -17.93 7.63 2.42
CA ARG A 281 -19.01 8.46 1.85
C ARG A 281 -20.36 7.82 2.09
N GLN A 282 -20.53 6.52 1.82
CA GLN A 282 -21.76 5.78 2.07
C GLN A 282 -22.18 5.88 3.54
N MET A 283 -21.28 5.56 4.46
CA MET A 283 -21.55 5.64 5.90
C MET A 283 -21.93 7.05 6.34
N SER A 284 -21.21 8.06 5.86
CA SER A 284 -21.47 9.47 6.21
C SER A 284 -22.83 9.97 5.73
N LEU A 285 -23.24 9.57 4.54
CA LEU A 285 -24.57 9.92 4.00
C LEU A 285 -25.70 9.24 4.79
N LEU A 286 -25.53 7.97 5.16
CA LEU A 286 -26.48 7.23 6.00
C LEU A 286 -26.58 7.80 7.42
N LEU A 287 -25.46 8.29 7.97
CA LEU A 287 -25.41 9.02 9.24
C LEU A 287 -25.87 10.49 9.10
N ARG A 288 -26.34 10.92 7.92
CA ARG A 288 -26.84 12.28 7.63
C ARG A 288 -25.78 13.38 7.84
N ARG A 289 -24.50 13.07 7.72
CA ARG A 289 -23.47 14.09 7.66
C ARG A 289 -23.58 14.90 6.36
N PRO A 290 -23.42 16.24 6.41
CA PRO A 290 -23.57 17.06 5.21
C PRO A 290 -22.53 16.71 4.15
N PRO A 291 -22.93 16.47 2.89
CA PRO A 291 -22.01 16.17 1.81
C PRO A 291 -21.27 17.41 1.33
N GLY A 292 -20.00 17.24 0.95
CA GLY A 292 -19.20 18.24 0.26
C GLY A 292 -18.97 17.90 -1.22
N ARG A 293 -17.78 18.19 -1.73
CA ARG A 293 -17.39 17.92 -3.13
C ARG A 293 -17.53 16.41 -3.45
N GLU A 294 -18.15 16.12 -4.60
CA GLU A 294 -18.42 14.75 -5.06
C GLU A 294 -19.20 13.89 -4.03
N ALA A 295 -20.00 14.55 -3.19
CA ALA A 295 -20.75 13.97 -2.09
C ALA A 295 -19.88 13.33 -0.98
N TYR A 296 -18.57 13.55 -0.95
CA TYR A 296 -17.73 13.16 0.17
C TYR A 296 -17.95 14.07 1.38
N PRO A 297 -17.85 13.54 2.61
CA PRO A 297 -17.90 14.37 3.81
C PRO A 297 -16.67 15.28 3.88
N GLY A 298 -16.80 16.41 4.58
CA GLY A 298 -15.75 17.42 4.66
C GLY A 298 -14.43 16.96 5.28
N ASP A 299 -14.45 15.88 6.03
CA ASP A 299 -13.29 15.30 6.72
C ASP A 299 -12.63 14.14 5.95
N VAL A 300 -13.00 13.87 4.68
CA VAL A 300 -12.41 12.77 3.91
C VAL A 300 -10.90 12.93 3.71
N PHE A 301 -10.40 14.15 3.59
CA PHE A 301 -8.96 14.42 3.57
C PHE A 301 -8.29 13.93 4.86
N TYR A 302 -8.89 14.22 6.01
CA TYR A 302 -8.38 13.81 7.31
C TYR A 302 -8.36 12.29 7.49
N ILE A 303 -9.34 11.57 6.92
CA ILE A 303 -9.37 10.11 6.92
C ILE A 303 -8.09 9.51 6.30
N HIS A 304 -7.67 10.01 5.16
CA HIS A 304 -6.46 9.52 4.49
C HIS A 304 -5.19 10.10 5.12
N SER A 305 -5.17 11.37 5.54
CA SER A 305 -3.98 11.98 6.12
C SER A 305 -3.61 11.37 7.46
N ARG A 306 -4.58 11.16 8.37
CA ARG A 306 -4.32 10.51 9.67
C ARG A 306 -3.88 9.05 9.54
N LEU A 307 -4.29 8.35 8.48
CA LEU A 307 -3.82 7.01 8.16
C LEU A 307 -2.38 7.02 7.65
N LEU A 308 -2.12 7.80 6.61
CA LEU A 308 -0.84 7.80 5.90
C LEU A 308 0.30 8.45 6.70
N GLU A 309 -0.01 9.42 7.57
CA GLU A 309 0.99 10.01 8.48
C GLU A 309 1.53 9.02 9.52
N ARG A 310 0.87 7.89 9.74
CA ARG A 310 1.36 6.81 10.61
C ARG A 310 2.53 6.03 9.99
N ALA A 311 2.68 6.07 8.67
CA ALA A 311 3.87 5.56 7.99
C ALA A 311 5.04 6.54 8.22
N ALA A 312 6.13 6.05 8.79
CA ALA A 312 7.28 6.87 9.16
C ALA A 312 8.53 6.01 9.35
N LYS A 313 9.71 6.64 9.26
CA LYS A 313 10.98 6.15 9.78
C LYS A 313 11.19 6.70 11.18
N MET A 314 11.41 5.83 12.15
CA MET A 314 11.70 6.23 13.52
C MET A 314 13.17 6.56 13.69
N ASN A 315 13.48 7.41 14.66
CA ASN A 315 14.87 7.72 15.04
C ASN A 315 15.48 6.58 15.87
N ASP A 316 16.78 6.67 16.10
CA ASP A 316 17.55 5.61 16.78
C ASP A 316 17.10 5.43 18.25
N GLU A 317 16.67 6.50 18.92
CA GLU A 317 16.16 6.46 20.31
C GLU A 317 14.82 5.69 20.40
N ASN A 318 14.06 5.64 19.31
CA ASN A 318 12.79 4.92 19.20
C ASN A 318 12.94 3.61 18.40
N GLY A 319 14.13 2.99 18.43
CA GLY A 319 14.38 1.67 17.86
C GLY A 319 14.67 1.64 16.36
N ALA A 320 14.74 2.79 15.68
CA ALA A 320 15.07 2.91 14.24
C ALA A 320 14.18 2.08 13.29
N GLY A 321 13.03 1.62 13.74
CA GLY A 321 12.06 0.91 12.91
C GLY A 321 11.41 1.79 11.84
N SER A 322 10.68 1.20 10.91
CA SER A 322 9.97 1.93 9.86
C SER A 322 8.67 1.26 9.45
N LEU A 323 7.74 2.06 8.98
CA LEU A 323 6.55 1.60 8.25
C LEU A 323 6.48 2.36 6.94
N THR A 324 6.66 1.65 5.83
CA THR A 324 6.58 2.19 4.47
C THR A 324 5.17 1.94 3.93
N ALA A 325 4.54 2.95 3.34
CA ALA A 325 3.19 2.81 2.81
C ALA A 325 3.17 2.97 1.28
N LEU A 326 2.51 2.02 0.62
CA LEU A 326 2.16 2.08 -0.80
C LEU A 326 0.63 2.14 -0.92
N PRO A 327 0.01 3.32 -0.74
CA PRO A 327 -1.40 3.48 -1.03
C PRO A 327 -1.66 3.34 -2.53
N VAL A 328 -2.77 2.71 -2.88
CA VAL A 328 -3.24 2.58 -4.26
C VAL A 328 -4.46 3.45 -4.44
N ILE A 329 -4.48 4.23 -5.52
CA ILE A 329 -5.63 5.02 -5.96
C ILE A 329 -5.99 4.64 -7.38
N GLU A 330 -7.29 4.43 -7.60
CA GLU A 330 -7.85 4.19 -8.93
C GLU A 330 -8.32 5.50 -9.56
N THR A 331 -7.84 5.80 -10.76
CA THR A 331 -8.33 6.90 -11.59
C THR A 331 -9.35 6.40 -12.62
N GLN A 332 -10.06 7.33 -13.23
CA GLN A 332 -10.95 7.09 -14.37
C GLN A 332 -10.48 7.96 -15.55
N GLY A 333 -10.05 7.30 -16.64
CA GLY A 333 -9.52 8.00 -17.81
C GLY A 333 -8.24 8.80 -17.53
N GLY A 334 -7.44 8.37 -16.57
CA GLY A 334 -6.19 9.06 -16.20
C GLY A 334 -6.38 10.39 -15.46
N ASP A 335 -7.62 10.71 -15.01
CA ASP A 335 -7.89 11.98 -14.32
C ASP A 335 -7.33 12.00 -12.89
N VAL A 336 -6.18 12.63 -12.75
CA VAL A 336 -5.53 12.89 -11.45
C VAL A 336 -6.05 14.14 -10.74
N SER A 337 -6.90 14.94 -11.42
CA SER A 337 -7.48 16.18 -10.88
C SER A 337 -8.76 15.93 -10.06
N ALA A 338 -9.29 14.72 -10.07
CA ALA A 338 -10.42 14.31 -9.24
C ALA A 338 -10.13 14.48 -7.75
N TYR A 339 -11.16 14.53 -6.92
CA TYR A 339 -11.04 14.95 -5.52
C TYR A 339 -10.15 14.01 -4.68
N ILE A 340 -10.39 12.72 -4.72
CA ILE A 340 -9.61 11.76 -3.93
C ILE A 340 -8.17 11.63 -4.42
N PRO A 341 -7.87 11.49 -5.73
CA PRO A 341 -6.51 11.50 -6.24
C PRO A 341 -5.70 12.73 -5.79
N THR A 342 -6.26 13.92 -5.95
CA THR A 342 -5.60 15.19 -5.55
C THR A 342 -5.25 15.20 -4.06
N ASN A 343 -6.17 14.76 -3.20
CA ASN A 343 -5.95 14.68 -1.77
C ASN A 343 -4.79 13.75 -1.43
N VAL A 344 -4.77 12.54 -1.99
CA VAL A 344 -3.75 11.54 -1.65
C VAL A 344 -2.37 11.91 -2.22
N ILE A 345 -2.30 12.49 -3.43
CA ILE A 345 -1.06 13.04 -3.99
C ILE A 345 -0.44 14.10 -3.06
N SER A 346 -1.27 14.94 -2.43
CA SER A 346 -0.78 15.97 -1.50
C SER A 346 -0.26 15.41 -0.18
N ILE A 347 -0.79 14.28 0.28
CA ILE A 347 -0.40 13.62 1.54
C ILE A 347 0.88 12.79 1.38
N THR A 348 1.10 12.20 0.21
CA THR A 348 2.19 11.27 -0.06
C THR A 348 3.51 11.96 -0.42
N ASP A 349 4.61 11.21 -0.30
CA ASP A 349 5.97 11.68 -0.58
C ASP A 349 6.38 11.45 -2.05
N GLY A 350 5.41 11.28 -2.91
CA GLY A 350 5.56 11.04 -4.33
C GLY A 350 4.50 10.08 -4.88
N GLN A 351 4.58 9.83 -6.18
CA GLN A 351 3.65 8.93 -6.86
C GLN A 351 4.30 8.18 -8.02
N ILE A 352 3.88 6.94 -8.19
CA ILE A 352 4.12 6.09 -9.36
C ILE A 352 2.85 6.14 -10.20
N PHE A 353 2.89 6.89 -11.30
CA PHE A 353 1.75 7.04 -12.21
C PHE A 353 1.78 5.97 -13.29
N LEU A 354 0.74 5.15 -13.36
CA LEU A 354 0.58 4.10 -14.37
C LEU A 354 -0.38 4.57 -15.46
N GLU A 355 0.09 4.53 -16.70
CA GLU A 355 -0.63 5.03 -17.85
C GLU A 355 -1.21 3.89 -18.69
N THR A 356 -2.49 3.98 -18.99
CA THR A 356 -3.24 2.97 -19.76
C THR A 356 -2.68 2.79 -21.17
N GLU A 357 -2.29 3.86 -21.83
CA GLU A 357 -1.70 3.81 -23.17
C GLU A 357 -0.39 3.02 -23.20
N LEU A 358 0.51 3.25 -22.23
CA LEU A 358 1.77 2.51 -22.12
C LEU A 358 1.50 1.02 -21.87
N PHE A 359 0.51 0.71 -21.02
CA PHE A 359 0.14 -0.68 -20.73
C PHE A 359 -0.30 -1.44 -21.97
N TYR A 360 -1.17 -0.85 -22.81
CA TYR A 360 -1.64 -1.46 -24.03
C TYR A 360 -0.58 -1.51 -25.13
N ARG A 361 0.39 -0.60 -25.10
CA ARG A 361 1.58 -0.67 -25.99
C ARG A 361 2.60 -1.73 -25.55
N GLY A 362 2.30 -2.48 -24.49
CA GLY A 362 3.18 -3.56 -23.99
C GLY A 362 4.35 -3.07 -23.15
N ILE A 363 4.36 -1.81 -22.72
CA ILE A 363 5.35 -1.26 -21.78
C ILE A 363 4.86 -1.60 -20.38
N ARG A 364 5.49 -2.59 -19.76
CA ARG A 364 5.12 -3.10 -18.43
C ARG A 364 6.36 -3.25 -17.56
N PRO A 365 6.37 -2.64 -16.34
CA PRO A 365 5.32 -1.81 -15.76
C PRO A 365 5.06 -0.52 -16.56
N ALA A 366 3.79 -0.10 -16.61
CA ALA A 366 3.33 1.02 -17.44
C ALA A 366 3.60 2.38 -16.77
N VAL A 367 4.81 2.57 -16.25
CA VAL A 367 5.19 3.76 -15.48
C VAL A 367 5.39 4.95 -16.41
N ASN A 368 4.62 6.01 -16.18
CA ASN A 368 4.87 7.30 -16.81
C ASN A 368 5.99 8.04 -16.05
N VAL A 369 7.19 8.04 -16.61
CA VAL A 369 8.40 8.62 -15.98
C VAL A 369 8.28 10.13 -15.77
N GLY A 370 7.51 10.83 -16.62
CA GLY A 370 7.33 12.28 -16.55
C GLY A 370 6.41 12.72 -15.40
N LEU A 371 5.37 11.93 -15.13
CA LEU A 371 4.37 12.22 -14.06
C LEU A 371 4.71 11.55 -12.73
N SER A 372 5.65 10.63 -12.73
CA SER A 372 6.06 9.89 -11.54
C SER A 372 7.22 10.60 -10.84
N VAL A 373 7.11 10.73 -9.52
CA VAL A 373 8.07 11.48 -8.69
C VAL A 373 8.25 10.78 -7.36
N SER A 374 9.49 10.62 -6.91
CA SER A 374 9.84 10.34 -5.52
C SER A 374 10.46 11.60 -4.90
N ARG A 375 9.85 12.10 -3.82
CA ARG A 375 10.38 13.28 -3.11
C ARG A 375 11.60 12.96 -2.25
N VAL A 376 11.78 11.71 -1.89
CA VAL A 376 12.99 11.22 -1.22
C VAL A 376 14.13 11.06 -2.23
N GLY A 377 13.82 10.56 -3.41
CA GLY A 377 14.76 10.46 -4.52
C GLY A 377 15.97 9.59 -4.21
N SER A 378 17.14 10.03 -4.65
CA SER A 378 18.38 9.27 -4.54
C SER A 378 18.85 8.98 -3.11
N ALA A 379 18.28 9.63 -2.07
CA ALA A 379 18.54 9.27 -0.69
C ALA A 379 18.05 7.84 -0.35
N ALA A 380 17.06 7.36 -1.10
CA ALA A 380 16.50 6.00 -0.99
C ALA A 380 17.16 4.98 -1.94
N GLN A 381 18.35 5.26 -2.45
CA GLN A 381 19.11 4.34 -3.32
C GLN A 381 20.46 4.02 -2.72
N ILE A 382 20.93 2.79 -2.94
CA ILE A 382 22.34 2.44 -2.69
C ILE A 382 23.23 3.24 -3.68
N LYS A 383 24.48 3.44 -3.30
CA LYS A 383 25.42 4.25 -4.07
C LYS A 383 25.66 3.67 -5.48
N ALA A 384 25.75 2.34 -5.60
CA ALA A 384 25.86 1.66 -6.89
C ALA A 384 24.70 2.02 -7.85
N MET A 385 23.45 2.00 -7.36
CA MET A 385 22.30 2.38 -8.19
C MET A 385 22.34 3.86 -8.58
N LYS A 386 22.72 4.77 -7.68
CA LYS A 386 22.90 6.19 -8.00
C LYS A 386 23.91 6.41 -9.12
N GLN A 387 25.03 5.66 -9.09
CA GLN A 387 26.10 5.79 -10.08
C GLN A 387 25.66 5.38 -11.47
N VAL A 388 24.82 4.34 -11.58
CA VAL A 388 24.35 3.86 -12.90
C VAL A 388 23.06 4.56 -13.38
N ALA A 389 22.13 4.85 -12.47
CA ALA A 389 20.80 5.35 -12.83
C ALA A 389 20.71 6.89 -12.85
N GLY A 390 21.73 7.61 -12.40
CA GLY A 390 21.66 9.06 -12.19
C GLY A 390 21.26 9.88 -13.42
N ARG A 391 21.52 9.39 -14.63
CA ARG A 391 21.20 10.09 -15.90
C ARG A 391 20.01 9.51 -16.66
N ILE A 392 19.56 8.30 -16.29
CA ILE A 392 18.55 7.57 -17.08
C ILE A 392 17.22 8.34 -17.17
N LYS A 393 16.82 9.00 -16.08
CA LYS A 393 15.58 9.79 -16.05
C LYS A 393 15.63 10.97 -17.03
N LEU A 394 16.77 11.64 -17.11
CA LEU A 394 16.99 12.74 -18.04
C LEU A 394 16.99 12.24 -19.49
N GLU A 395 17.70 11.15 -19.75
CA GLU A 395 17.78 10.55 -21.10
C GLU A 395 16.40 10.10 -21.60
N LEU A 396 15.59 9.50 -20.73
CA LEU A 396 14.21 9.11 -21.06
C LEU A 396 13.27 10.31 -21.24
N ALA A 397 13.46 11.40 -20.48
CA ALA A 397 12.68 12.62 -20.66
C ALA A 397 13.00 13.26 -22.04
N GLN A 398 14.29 13.38 -22.39
CA GLN A 398 14.73 13.87 -23.68
C GLN A 398 14.23 12.98 -24.83
N TYR A 399 14.30 11.66 -24.67
CA TYR A 399 13.74 10.72 -25.64
C TYR A 399 12.26 10.96 -25.90
N ARG A 400 11.46 11.12 -24.85
CA ARG A 400 10.00 11.33 -24.97
C ARG A 400 9.68 12.63 -25.71
N GLU A 401 10.39 13.70 -25.38
CA GLU A 401 10.24 14.99 -26.03
C GLU A 401 10.58 14.89 -27.53
N MET A 402 11.73 14.29 -27.85
CA MET A 402 12.17 14.12 -29.24
C MET A 402 11.32 13.11 -30.01
N ALA A 403 10.84 12.05 -29.39
CA ALA A 403 9.94 11.07 -30.00
C ALA A 403 8.60 11.69 -30.41
N ALA A 404 8.06 12.59 -29.61
CA ALA A 404 6.85 13.33 -29.96
C ALA A 404 7.10 14.26 -31.14
N PHE A 405 8.25 14.93 -31.17
CA PHE A 405 8.64 15.82 -32.28
C PHE A 405 8.97 15.07 -33.58
N ALA A 406 9.62 13.91 -33.46
CA ALA A 406 10.03 13.09 -34.61
C ALA A 406 8.86 12.57 -35.47
N GLN A 407 7.65 12.50 -34.92
CA GLN A 407 6.44 12.13 -35.66
C GLN A 407 6.10 13.14 -36.79
N PHE A 408 6.58 14.37 -36.66
CA PHE A 408 6.29 15.46 -37.60
C PHE A 408 7.50 15.89 -38.47
N ALA A 409 8.70 15.38 -38.16
CA ALA A 409 9.93 15.75 -38.85
C ALA A 409 10.31 14.73 -39.95
N SER A 410 10.55 15.22 -41.18
CA SER A 410 10.94 14.37 -42.31
C SER A 410 12.43 13.99 -42.28
N ASP A 411 13.29 14.84 -41.71
CA ASP A 411 14.73 14.63 -41.60
C ASP A 411 15.24 14.94 -40.22
N LEU A 412 15.82 13.94 -39.56
CA LEU A 412 16.41 14.05 -38.23
C LEU A 412 17.93 14.06 -38.33
N ASP A 413 18.56 14.96 -37.59
CA ASP A 413 20.03 14.99 -37.50
C ASP A 413 20.57 13.72 -36.81
N PRO A 414 21.84 13.33 -37.04
CA PRO A 414 22.42 12.10 -36.51
C PRO A 414 22.50 12.04 -35.00
N ALA A 415 22.50 13.18 -34.28
CA ALA A 415 22.51 13.20 -32.82
C ALA A 415 21.13 12.86 -32.27
N THR A 416 20.07 13.44 -32.87
CA THR A 416 18.66 13.12 -32.51
C THR A 416 18.35 11.66 -32.85
N GLN A 417 18.80 11.12 -33.96
CA GLN A 417 18.60 9.70 -34.29
C GLN A 417 19.23 8.78 -33.24
N ARG A 418 20.46 9.07 -32.80
CA ARG A 418 21.14 8.31 -31.73
C ARG A 418 20.41 8.39 -30.42
N LEU A 419 19.90 9.57 -30.05
CA LEU A 419 19.11 9.76 -28.82
C LEU A 419 17.82 8.94 -28.86
N LEU A 420 17.10 8.95 -29.98
CA LEU A 420 15.89 8.15 -30.15
C LEU A 420 16.17 6.65 -30.09
N ALA A 421 17.18 6.18 -30.80
CA ALA A 421 17.57 4.78 -30.81
C ALA A 421 18.00 4.29 -29.43
N ARG A 422 18.68 5.12 -28.64
CA ARG A 422 19.06 4.80 -27.26
C ARG A 422 17.87 4.80 -26.33
N GLY A 423 16.99 5.80 -26.43
CA GLY A 423 15.77 5.89 -25.59
C GLY A 423 14.82 4.72 -25.80
N GLU A 424 14.67 4.22 -27.04
CA GLU A 424 13.90 3.00 -27.33
C GLU A 424 14.48 1.79 -26.61
N ARG A 425 15.81 1.60 -26.67
CA ARG A 425 16.48 0.48 -25.99
C ARG A 425 16.40 0.57 -24.48
N LEU A 426 16.54 1.77 -23.91
CA LEU A 426 16.36 1.97 -22.47
C LEU A 426 14.91 1.70 -22.04
N THR A 427 13.93 2.11 -22.84
CA THR A 427 12.51 1.81 -22.58
C THR A 427 12.25 0.31 -22.61
N GLU A 428 12.84 -0.41 -23.58
CA GLU A 428 12.72 -1.86 -23.70
C GLU A 428 13.42 -2.56 -22.53
N LEU A 429 14.60 -2.09 -22.12
CA LEU A 429 15.36 -2.62 -20.99
C LEU A 429 14.61 -2.51 -19.66
N LEU A 430 13.84 -1.45 -19.46
CA LEU A 430 13.06 -1.22 -18.24
C LEU A 430 11.80 -2.07 -18.17
N LYS A 431 11.40 -2.74 -19.25
CA LYS A 431 10.30 -3.71 -19.18
C LYS A 431 10.69 -4.90 -18.30
N GLN A 432 9.72 -5.41 -17.59
CA GLN A 432 9.90 -6.52 -16.66
C GLN A 432 8.61 -7.33 -16.57
N GLY A 433 8.74 -8.64 -16.56
CA GLY A 433 7.61 -9.54 -16.40
C GLY A 433 7.00 -9.45 -14.99
N GLN A 434 5.73 -9.76 -14.88
CA GLN A 434 5.05 -9.87 -13.59
C GLN A 434 5.59 -11.06 -12.80
N TYR A 435 5.72 -10.90 -11.49
CA TYR A 435 6.27 -11.89 -10.55
C TYR A 435 7.73 -12.30 -10.83
N ALA A 436 8.47 -11.36 -11.40
CA ALA A 436 9.88 -11.55 -11.71
C ALA A 436 10.73 -10.36 -11.20
N PRO A 437 10.68 -10.05 -9.90
CA PRO A 437 11.52 -9.01 -9.33
C PRO A 437 12.98 -9.40 -9.41
N LEU A 438 13.86 -8.40 -9.59
CA LEU A 438 15.30 -8.57 -9.66
C LEU A 438 15.98 -8.01 -8.40
N PRO A 439 16.95 -8.73 -7.80
CA PRO A 439 17.81 -8.17 -6.78
C PRO A 439 18.55 -6.92 -7.27
N VAL A 440 18.88 -6.01 -6.37
CA VAL A 440 19.44 -4.70 -6.73
C VAL A 440 20.77 -4.80 -7.47
N GLU A 441 21.62 -5.75 -7.14
CA GLU A 441 22.88 -6.00 -7.83
C GLU A 441 22.68 -6.39 -9.29
N GLU A 442 21.66 -7.20 -9.57
CA GLU A 442 21.29 -7.57 -10.95
C GLU A 442 20.69 -6.38 -11.72
N GLN A 443 19.87 -5.57 -11.06
CA GLN A 443 19.36 -4.33 -11.67
C GLN A 443 20.48 -3.37 -12.02
N VAL A 444 21.50 -3.22 -11.14
CA VAL A 444 22.67 -2.39 -11.39
C VAL A 444 23.42 -2.85 -12.65
N VAL A 445 23.63 -4.16 -12.83
CA VAL A 445 24.28 -4.73 -14.02
C VAL A 445 23.47 -4.46 -15.29
N SER A 446 22.16 -4.68 -15.24
CA SER A 446 21.26 -4.45 -16.36
C SER A 446 21.26 -2.97 -16.80
N ILE A 447 21.07 -2.07 -15.84
CA ILE A 447 21.03 -0.62 -16.11
C ILE A 447 22.40 -0.11 -16.55
N PHE A 448 23.50 -0.60 -15.98
CA PHE A 448 24.86 -0.29 -16.40
C PHE A 448 25.06 -0.60 -17.88
N ALA A 449 24.63 -1.79 -18.34
CA ALA A 449 24.74 -2.16 -19.75
C ALA A 449 23.98 -1.20 -20.67
N GLY A 450 22.78 -0.76 -20.28
CA GLY A 450 21.99 0.20 -21.04
C GLY A 450 22.60 1.59 -21.09
N VAL A 451 22.94 2.14 -19.93
CA VAL A 451 23.42 3.52 -19.79
C VAL A 451 24.84 3.69 -20.36
N ARG A 452 25.70 2.67 -20.32
CA ARG A 452 27.06 2.72 -20.88
C ARG A 452 27.13 2.46 -22.39
N GLY A 453 25.97 2.21 -23.05
CA GLY A 453 25.90 2.09 -24.53
C GLY A 453 26.18 0.69 -25.06
N TYR A 454 26.28 -0.34 -24.21
CA TYR A 454 26.51 -1.72 -24.70
C TYR A 454 25.32 -2.28 -25.50
N LEU A 455 24.15 -1.64 -25.39
CA LEU A 455 22.96 -1.97 -26.18
C LEU A 455 22.88 -1.26 -27.54
N ASP A 456 23.76 -0.29 -27.83
CA ASP A 456 23.63 0.57 -29.04
C ASP A 456 23.65 -0.20 -30.36
N LYS A 457 24.30 -1.38 -30.36
CA LYS A 457 24.37 -2.29 -31.54
C LYS A 457 23.33 -3.41 -31.50
N VAL A 458 22.59 -3.56 -30.41
CA VAL A 458 21.56 -4.60 -30.23
C VAL A 458 20.25 -4.10 -30.83
N ASN A 459 19.53 -4.95 -31.58
CA ASN A 459 18.20 -4.60 -32.07
C ASN A 459 17.24 -4.44 -30.87
N VAL A 460 16.28 -3.53 -30.98
CA VAL A 460 15.30 -3.27 -29.93
C VAL A 460 14.56 -4.55 -29.52
N SER A 461 14.19 -5.40 -30.49
CA SER A 461 13.55 -6.70 -30.25
C SER A 461 14.40 -7.70 -29.47
N ASP A 462 15.71 -7.52 -29.45
CA ASP A 462 16.67 -8.43 -28.80
C ASP A 462 17.15 -7.95 -27.44
N VAL A 463 16.75 -6.74 -27.02
CA VAL A 463 17.19 -6.14 -25.73
C VAL A 463 16.85 -7.04 -24.54
N THR A 464 15.63 -7.54 -24.48
CA THR A 464 15.20 -8.46 -23.40
C THR A 464 16.00 -9.76 -23.41
N ARG A 465 16.29 -10.32 -24.59
CA ARG A 465 17.12 -11.51 -24.73
C ARG A 465 18.57 -11.25 -24.31
N PHE A 466 19.11 -10.08 -24.67
CA PHE A 466 20.44 -9.63 -24.24
C PHE A 466 20.51 -9.55 -22.71
N GLU A 467 19.56 -8.87 -22.09
CA GLU A 467 19.51 -8.73 -20.63
C GLU A 467 19.45 -10.09 -19.93
N GLN A 468 18.51 -10.95 -20.32
CA GLN A 468 18.36 -12.28 -19.73
C GLN A 468 19.65 -13.10 -19.85
N GLY A 469 20.29 -13.08 -21.00
CA GLY A 469 21.55 -13.77 -21.23
C GLY A 469 22.70 -13.17 -20.42
N LEU A 470 22.79 -11.84 -20.31
CA LEU A 470 23.79 -11.16 -19.49
C LEU A 470 23.64 -11.54 -18.01
N LEU A 471 22.40 -11.53 -17.48
CA LEU A 471 22.14 -11.88 -16.10
C LEU A 471 22.42 -13.37 -15.81
N LEU A 472 22.14 -14.26 -16.76
CA LEU A 472 22.53 -15.67 -16.65
C LEU A 472 24.05 -15.85 -16.67
N GLU A 473 24.76 -15.18 -17.57
CA GLU A 473 26.20 -15.25 -17.69
C GLU A 473 26.91 -14.74 -16.42
N ILE A 474 26.46 -13.61 -15.88
CA ILE A 474 27.08 -13.05 -14.66
C ILE A 474 26.80 -13.89 -13.42
N LYS A 475 25.65 -14.52 -13.32
CA LYS A 475 25.33 -15.48 -12.26
C LYS A 475 26.23 -16.72 -12.31
N ALA A 476 26.54 -17.18 -13.51
CA ALA A 476 27.35 -18.37 -13.73
C ALA A 476 28.87 -18.09 -13.58
N ASN A 477 29.35 -17.00 -14.15
CA ASN A 477 30.77 -16.73 -14.31
C ASN A 477 31.29 -15.46 -13.62
N GLY A 478 30.37 -14.66 -13.05
CA GLY A 478 30.67 -13.38 -12.40
C GLY A 478 30.00 -13.24 -11.03
N PHE A 479 29.70 -14.33 -10.35
CA PHE A 479 28.96 -14.28 -9.07
C PHE A 479 29.71 -13.49 -7.99
N GLU A 480 31.06 -13.51 -8.00
CA GLU A 480 31.90 -12.71 -7.08
C GLU A 480 31.71 -11.21 -7.31
N LEU A 481 31.53 -10.80 -8.55
CA LEU A 481 31.26 -9.41 -8.92
C LEU A 481 29.87 -8.97 -8.46
N LEU A 482 28.84 -9.83 -8.61
CA LEU A 482 27.53 -9.57 -8.02
C LEU A 482 27.58 -9.47 -6.49
N ALA A 483 28.31 -10.36 -5.82
CA ALA A 483 28.52 -10.32 -4.38
C ALA A 483 29.20 -9.01 -3.95
N LYS A 484 30.24 -8.56 -4.65
CA LYS A 484 30.88 -7.25 -4.40
C LYS A 484 29.88 -6.10 -4.49
N ILE A 485 29.07 -6.04 -5.55
CA ILE A 485 28.08 -4.96 -5.74
C ILE A 485 27.05 -4.97 -4.60
N ARG A 486 26.57 -6.14 -4.20
CA ARG A 486 25.60 -6.31 -3.13
C ARG A 486 26.18 -5.88 -1.77
N ASP A 487 27.40 -6.32 -1.44
CA ASP A 487 27.99 -6.16 -0.12
C ASP A 487 28.61 -4.77 0.06
N GLU A 488 29.29 -4.23 -0.96
CA GLU A 488 29.87 -2.88 -0.94
C GLU A 488 28.82 -1.79 -1.18
N GLN A 489 27.70 -2.11 -1.84
CA GLN A 489 26.64 -1.19 -2.25
C GLN A 489 27.14 0.01 -3.07
N GLU A 490 28.34 -0.09 -3.62
CA GLU A 490 29.04 0.93 -4.39
C GLU A 490 29.80 0.29 -5.55
N LEU A 491 29.91 1.00 -6.66
CA LEU A 491 30.85 0.67 -7.73
C LEU A 491 32.15 1.45 -7.48
N SER A 492 33.14 0.77 -6.86
CA SER A 492 34.50 1.30 -6.78
C SER A 492 35.11 1.35 -8.19
N GLU A 493 36.23 2.11 -8.40
CA GLU A 493 36.89 2.16 -9.71
C GLU A 493 37.30 0.77 -10.24
N SER A 494 37.69 -0.14 -9.32
CA SER A 494 38.02 -1.52 -9.71
C SER A 494 36.79 -2.30 -10.12
N THR A 495 35.70 -2.21 -9.33
CA THR A 495 34.43 -2.89 -9.60
C THR A 495 33.77 -2.37 -10.88
N ASP A 496 33.83 -1.06 -11.13
CA ASP A 496 33.34 -0.46 -12.38
C ASP A 496 34.10 -0.99 -13.60
N LYS A 497 35.43 -1.09 -13.53
CA LYS A 497 36.27 -1.63 -14.61
C LYS A 497 36.04 -3.12 -14.83
N GLU A 498 35.93 -3.91 -13.75
CA GLU A 498 35.60 -5.33 -13.82
C GLU A 498 34.25 -5.56 -14.48
N LEU A 499 33.22 -4.78 -14.07
CA LEU A 499 31.88 -4.84 -14.64
C LEU A 499 31.86 -4.42 -16.12
N ALA A 500 32.57 -3.34 -16.44
CA ALA A 500 32.71 -2.89 -17.82
C ALA A 500 33.33 -3.97 -18.73
N SER A 501 34.42 -4.58 -18.27
CA SER A 501 35.11 -5.66 -19.00
C SER A 501 34.21 -6.89 -19.19
N PHE A 502 33.46 -7.26 -18.14
CA PHE A 502 32.53 -8.38 -18.18
C PHE A 502 31.39 -8.14 -19.19
N VAL A 503 30.72 -6.99 -19.10
CA VAL A 503 29.61 -6.63 -20.00
C VAL A 503 30.09 -6.48 -21.44
N GLU A 504 31.26 -5.89 -21.65
CA GLU A 504 31.86 -5.77 -23.00
C GLU A 504 32.15 -7.13 -23.63
N ALA A 505 32.74 -8.05 -22.86
CA ALA A 505 33.01 -9.41 -23.32
C ALA A 505 31.73 -10.17 -23.70
N TYR A 506 30.67 -10.00 -22.89
CA TYR A 506 29.37 -10.58 -23.21
C TYR A 506 28.74 -9.94 -24.46
N ALA A 507 28.74 -8.60 -24.58
CA ALA A 507 28.19 -7.87 -25.72
C ALA A 507 28.87 -8.28 -27.05
N LYS A 508 30.18 -8.52 -27.05
CA LYS A 508 30.92 -9.02 -28.21
C LYS A 508 30.53 -10.44 -28.62
N LYS A 509 30.11 -11.27 -27.70
CA LYS A 509 29.63 -12.63 -28.01
C LYS A 509 28.19 -12.65 -28.52
N PHE A 510 27.38 -11.66 -28.10
CA PHE A 510 25.95 -11.61 -28.39
C PHE A 510 25.66 -11.07 -29.81
N VAL A 511 26.42 -10.09 -30.27
CA VAL A 511 26.37 -9.51 -31.64
C VAL A 511 27.23 -10.30 -32.57
#